data_af07ee7949aeb399d42022a94669ca30
#
_entry.id   af07ee7949aeb399d42022a94669ca30
#
_cell.length_a   1.000
_cell.length_b   1.000
_cell.length_c   1.000
_cell.angle_alpha   90.00
_cell.angle_beta   90.00
_cell.angle_gamma   90.00
#
_symmetry.space_group_name_H-M   'P 1'
#
loop_
_entity.id
_entity.type
_entity.pdbx_description
1 polymer ?
#
loop_
_entity_poly.entity_id
_entity_poly.type
_entity_poly.pdbx_seq_one_letter_code
_entity_poly.pdbx_strand_id
1 'polypeptide(L)'
;MYRIFRFFSLLFIKLFFPYKIVNKKAAKIKGPYVVVCNHLSNTDCFMVGSCFFEKAYYLCKKEWFKHKILAWFFSSCGAIPVDREGADVQALKTCLKTLKNGKKLIIFPEGTRNKTGARLLHIKGGAGVLAAKTGVNVVPMYIKEKSRIFRRNYLYVGEPIDISEYFGKRVDRAAEEALAEKIREGILSTGDKLEEYLENKKAKRR
;
A
#
# COMPACT_ATOMS: atom_id res chain seq x y z
N MET A 1 2.61 -20.61 -10.27
CA MET A 1 2.58 -20.61 -8.77
C MET A 1 1.95 -19.35 -8.18
N TYR A 2 2.44 -18.11 -8.39
CA TYR A 2 1.83 -16.87 -7.84
C TYR A 2 0.31 -16.77 -8.07
N ARG A 3 -0.19 -17.04 -9.27
CA ARG A 3 -1.64 -16.95 -9.59
C ARG A 3 -2.49 -17.90 -8.75
N ILE A 4 -1.99 -19.10 -8.47
CA ILE A 4 -2.66 -20.12 -7.64
C ILE A 4 -2.71 -19.66 -6.19
N PHE A 5 -1.54 -19.27 -5.60
CA PHE A 5 -1.49 -18.74 -4.24
C PHE A 5 -2.36 -17.50 -4.07
N ARG A 6 -2.30 -16.59 -5.03
CA ARG A 6 -3.16 -15.41 -5.03
C ARG A 6 -4.65 -15.79 -5.01
N PHE A 7 -5.06 -16.75 -5.84
CA PHE A 7 -6.46 -17.19 -5.91
C PHE A 7 -6.93 -17.70 -4.53
N PHE A 8 -6.20 -18.63 -3.93
CA PHE A 8 -6.57 -19.18 -2.62
C PHE A 8 -6.49 -18.13 -1.51
N SER A 9 -5.46 -17.30 -1.48
CA SER A 9 -5.35 -16.22 -0.49
C SER A 9 -6.49 -15.21 -0.61
N LEU A 10 -6.87 -14.81 -1.82
CA LEU A 10 -7.98 -13.88 -2.04
C LEU A 10 -9.33 -14.53 -1.73
N LEU A 11 -9.51 -15.81 -2.04
CA LEU A 11 -10.70 -16.57 -1.69
C LEU A 11 -10.87 -16.62 -0.16
N PHE A 12 -9.81 -17.00 0.56
CA PHE A 12 -9.79 -17.02 2.02
C PHE A 12 -10.10 -15.65 2.62
N ILE A 13 -9.39 -14.61 2.16
CA ILE A 13 -9.59 -13.25 2.67
C ILE A 13 -11.02 -12.76 2.37
N LYS A 14 -11.57 -12.99 1.19
CA LYS A 14 -12.94 -12.58 0.88
C LYS A 14 -14.00 -13.33 1.69
N LEU A 15 -13.73 -14.61 2.00
CA LEU A 15 -14.66 -15.42 2.78
C LEU A 15 -14.69 -14.97 4.25
N PHE A 16 -13.52 -14.82 4.86
CA PHE A 16 -13.42 -14.52 6.30
C PHE A 16 -13.39 -13.02 6.62
N PHE A 17 -12.84 -12.22 5.73
CA PHE A 17 -12.69 -10.76 5.88
C PHE A 17 -13.25 -10.05 4.64
N PRO A 18 -14.58 -10.08 4.44
CA PRO A 18 -15.17 -9.49 3.24
C PRO A 18 -14.86 -8.00 3.13
N TYR A 19 -14.57 -7.52 1.93
CA TYR A 19 -14.31 -6.12 1.66
C TYR A 19 -14.86 -5.69 0.30
N LYS A 20 -15.10 -4.38 0.17
CA LYS A 20 -15.47 -3.73 -1.09
C LYS A 20 -14.39 -2.71 -1.48
N ILE A 21 -13.90 -2.82 -2.72
CA ILE A 21 -13.05 -1.81 -3.33
C ILE A 21 -13.94 -0.74 -3.95
N VAL A 22 -13.75 0.49 -3.53
CA VAL A 22 -14.42 1.69 -4.06
C VAL A 22 -13.45 2.39 -5.02
N ASN A 23 -14.01 3.04 -6.05
CA ASN A 23 -13.22 3.68 -7.13
C ASN A 23 -12.20 2.74 -7.79
N LYS A 24 -12.61 1.49 -8.05
CA LYS A 24 -11.72 0.47 -8.64
C LYS A 24 -11.10 0.89 -9.99
N LYS A 25 -11.72 1.83 -10.69
CA LYS A 25 -11.20 2.35 -11.97
C LYS A 25 -9.83 3.01 -11.79
N ALA A 26 -9.60 3.72 -10.68
CA ALA A 26 -8.32 4.36 -10.37
C ALA A 26 -7.18 3.33 -10.14
N ALA A 27 -7.48 2.07 -9.84
CA ALA A 27 -6.47 1.01 -9.74
C ALA A 27 -6.00 0.47 -11.11
N LYS A 28 -6.67 0.82 -12.21
CA LYS A 28 -6.35 0.35 -13.56
C LYS A 28 -5.21 1.12 -14.23
N ILE A 29 -4.51 1.96 -13.49
CA ILE A 29 -3.33 2.70 -13.98
C ILE A 29 -2.29 1.70 -14.49
N LYS A 30 -1.85 1.89 -15.73
CA LYS A 30 -0.77 1.10 -16.34
C LYS A 30 0.59 1.60 -15.87
N GLY A 31 1.57 0.70 -15.89
CA GLY A 31 2.96 1.02 -15.54
C GLY A 31 3.29 0.86 -14.05
N PRO A 32 4.54 1.20 -13.68
CA PRO A 32 5.00 1.16 -12.32
C PRO A 32 4.48 2.36 -11.52
N TYR A 33 4.15 2.15 -10.26
CA TYR A 33 3.87 3.20 -9.28
C TYR A 33 4.03 2.68 -7.86
N VAL A 34 4.19 3.60 -6.93
CA VAL A 34 4.18 3.32 -5.50
C VAL A 34 2.75 3.47 -5.01
N VAL A 35 2.23 2.43 -4.38
CA VAL A 35 0.95 2.45 -3.67
C VAL A 35 1.20 2.76 -2.22
N VAL A 36 0.53 3.74 -1.67
CA VAL A 36 0.59 4.08 -0.24
C VAL A 36 -0.79 3.90 0.40
N CYS A 37 -0.81 3.33 1.60
CA CYS A 37 -2.06 3.06 2.30
C CYS A 37 -1.84 3.14 3.82
N ASN A 38 -2.86 3.53 4.57
CA ASN A 38 -2.85 3.38 6.03
C ASN A 38 -2.82 1.89 6.42
N HIS A 39 -2.27 1.57 7.59
CA HIS A 39 -2.03 0.19 8.01
C HIS A 39 -2.71 -0.15 9.33
N LEU A 40 -3.75 -0.97 9.28
CA LEU A 40 -4.59 -1.31 10.43
C LEU A 40 -4.50 -2.80 10.81
N SER A 41 -4.22 -3.68 9.82
CA SER A 41 -4.33 -5.13 9.98
C SER A 41 -3.32 -5.87 9.10
N ASN A 42 -3.00 -7.13 9.44
CA ASN A 42 -2.19 -8.01 8.57
C ASN A 42 -2.90 -8.35 7.25
N THR A 43 -4.22 -8.20 7.18
CA THR A 43 -5.01 -8.46 5.97
C THR A 43 -4.92 -7.33 4.94
N ASP A 44 -4.41 -6.15 5.32
CA ASP A 44 -4.39 -4.97 4.47
C ASP A 44 -3.57 -5.18 3.19
N CYS A 45 -2.43 -5.88 3.29
CA CYS A 45 -1.61 -6.19 2.13
C CYS A 45 -2.37 -7.03 1.08
N PHE A 46 -3.23 -7.95 1.52
CA PHE A 46 -4.08 -8.74 0.62
C PHE A 46 -5.21 -7.90 0.03
N MET A 47 -5.84 -7.02 0.82
CA MET A 47 -6.88 -6.11 0.33
C MET A 47 -6.31 -5.17 -0.74
N VAL A 48 -5.20 -4.50 -0.46
CA VAL A 48 -4.52 -3.60 -1.40
C VAL A 48 -4.01 -4.38 -2.62
N GLY A 49 -3.34 -5.52 -2.41
CA GLY A 49 -2.84 -6.39 -3.49
C GLY A 49 -3.94 -6.92 -4.40
N SER A 50 -5.17 -7.07 -3.90
CA SER A 50 -6.31 -7.54 -4.70
C SER A 50 -6.78 -6.53 -5.75
N CYS A 51 -6.42 -5.25 -5.60
CA CYS A 51 -6.71 -4.21 -6.57
C CYS A 51 -6.01 -4.45 -7.92
N PHE A 52 -4.90 -5.20 -7.92
CA PHE A 52 -4.05 -5.41 -9.09
C PHE A 52 -4.20 -6.83 -9.61
N PHE A 53 -4.28 -6.96 -10.93
CA PHE A 53 -4.25 -8.29 -11.55
C PHE A 53 -2.84 -8.88 -11.57
N GLU A 54 -1.84 -8.03 -11.79
CA GLU A 54 -0.43 -8.38 -11.78
C GLU A 54 0.12 -8.51 -10.36
N LYS A 55 1.29 -9.15 -10.25
CA LYS A 55 2.01 -9.25 -8.97
C LYS A 55 2.45 -7.85 -8.53
N ALA A 56 1.90 -7.38 -7.41
CA ALA A 56 2.41 -6.22 -6.69
C ALA A 56 3.37 -6.69 -5.58
N TYR A 57 4.37 -5.87 -5.31
CA TYR A 57 5.38 -6.16 -4.29
C TYR A 57 5.08 -5.32 -3.04
N TYR A 58 5.50 -5.78 -1.86
CA TYR A 58 5.28 -5.07 -0.60
C TYR A 58 6.39 -5.37 0.41
N LEU A 59 6.65 -4.40 1.29
CA LEU A 59 7.63 -4.55 2.36
C LEU A 59 7.07 -5.43 3.48
N CYS A 60 7.85 -6.40 3.90
CA CYS A 60 7.47 -7.35 4.95
C CYS A 60 8.60 -7.48 5.97
N LYS A 61 8.27 -7.60 7.25
CA LYS A 61 9.24 -7.72 8.34
C LYS A 61 10.15 -8.93 8.12
N LYS A 62 11.50 -8.73 8.17
CA LYS A 62 12.48 -9.76 7.83
C LYS A 62 12.38 -11.03 8.68
N GLU A 63 11.86 -10.94 9.90
CA GLU A 63 11.70 -12.08 10.81
C GLU A 63 10.77 -13.16 10.24
N TRP A 64 9.81 -12.81 9.39
CA TRP A 64 8.95 -13.79 8.71
C TRP A 64 9.72 -14.66 7.70
N PHE A 65 10.93 -14.25 7.32
CA PHE A 65 11.80 -14.98 6.39
C PHE A 65 12.80 -15.91 7.08
N LYS A 66 12.80 -15.98 8.42
CA LYS A 66 13.68 -16.91 9.17
C LYS A 66 13.33 -18.38 8.89
N HIS A 67 12.07 -18.69 8.64
CA HIS A 67 11.62 -20.04 8.32
C HIS A 67 11.55 -20.23 6.81
N LYS A 68 12.25 -21.24 6.27
CA LYS A 68 12.37 -21.49 4.82
C LYS A 68 11.02 -21.56 4.08
N ILE A 69 10.01 -22.24 4.68
CA ILE A 69 8.67 -22.38 4.09
C ILE A 69 7.97 -21.02 4.02
N LEU A 70 8.00 -20.24 5.11
CA LEU A 70 7.40 -18.90 5.15
C LEU A 70 8.13 -17.94 4.22
N ALA A 71 9.47 -18.00 4.20
CA ALA A 71 10.29 -17.20 3.28
C ALA A 71 9.90 -17.47 1.81
N TRP A 72 9.79 -18.74 1.44
CA TRP A 72 9.35 -19.13 0.10
C TRP A 72 7.93 -18.64 -0.20
N PHE A 73 6.99 -18.80 0.73
CA PHE A 73 5.61 -18.34 0.59
C PHE A 73 5.55 -16.82 0.40
N PHE A 74 6.14 -16.03 1.31
CA PHE A 74 6.11 -14.58 1.25
C PHE A 74 6.82 -14.04 0.00
N SER A 75 7.97 -14.61 -0.38
CA SER A 75 8.68 -14.22 -1.61
C SER A 75 7.83 -14.54 -2.86
N SER A 76 7.16 -15.68 -2.88
CA SER A 76 6.23 -16.04 -3.96
C SER A 76 5.08 -15.03 -4.07
N CYS A 77 4.59 -14.49 -2.96
CA CYS A 77 3.56 -13.47 -2.91
C CYS A 77 4.06 -12.05 -3.22
N GLY A 78 5.37 -11.82 -3.38
CA GLY A 78 5.95 -10.52 -3.70
C GLY A 78 6.41 -9.73 -2.49
N ALA A 79 6.54 -10.37 -1.32
CA ALA A 79 7.10 -9.73 -0.15
C ALA A 79 8.60 -9.47 -0.31
N ILE A 80 9.03 -8.27 0.02
CA ILE A 80 10.42 -7.85 0.11
C ILE A 80 10.77 -7.77 1.60
N PRO A 81 11.72 -8.58 2.09
CA PRO A 81 12.13 -8.50 3.49
C PRO A 81 12.74 -7.13 3.79
N VAL A 82 12.37 -6.54 4.92
CA VAL A 82 12.93 -5.27 5.38
C VAL A 82 13.24 -5.33 6.87
N ASP A 83 14.43 -4.86 7.23
CA ASP A 83 14.76 -4.52 8.60
C ASP A 83 14.13 -3.15 8.95
N ARG A 84 13.31 -3.11 9.99
CA ARG A 84 12.63 -1.88 10.40
C ARG A 84 13.38 -1.10 11.47
N GLU A 85 14.43 -1.68 12.03
CA GLU A 85 15.23 -1.11 13.12
C GLU A 85 16.38 -0.24 12.63
N GLY A 86 16.67 -0.27 11.32
CA GLY A 86 17.75 0.49 10.70
C GLY A 86 17.51 0.82 9.23
N ALA A 87 18.52 1.44 8.62
CA ALA A 87 18.53 1.71 7.19
C ALA A 87 18.87 0.43 6.40
N ASP A 88 17.85 -0.25 5.88
CA ASP A 88 18.04 -1.45 5.09
C ASP A 88 18.32 -1.11 3.61
N VAL A 89 19.63 -0.94 3.30
CA VAL A 89 20.09 -0.63 1.95
C VAL A 89 19.71 -1.72 0.94
N GLN A 90 19.68 -2.99 1.36
CA GLN A 90 19.32 -4.09 0.47
C GLN A 90 17.84 -4.08 0.11
N ALA A 91 16.96 -3.82 1.09
CA ALA A 91 15.54 -3.63 0.84
C ALA A 91 15.30 -2.44 -0.09
N LEU A 92 16.00 -1.31 0.14
CA LEU A 92 15.92 -0.12 -0.72
C LEU A 92 16.33 -0.44 -2.16
N LYS A 93 17.47 -1.10 -2.38
CA LYS A 93 17.91 -1.52 -3.71
C LYS A 93 16.89 -2.43 -4.40
N THR A 94 16.28 -3.35 -3.65
CA THR A 94 15.26 -4.27 -4.17
C THR A 94 13.99 -3.51 -4.57
N CYS A 95 13.55 -2.53 -3.78
CA CYS A 95 12.43 -1.67 -4.11
C CYS A 95 12.67 -0.85 -5.39
N LEU A 96 13.85 -0.22 -5.51
CA LEU A 96 14.25 0.54 -6.70
C LEU A 96 14.25 -0.37 -7.94
N LYS A 97 14.86 -1.56 -7.84
CA LYS A 97 14.87 -2.54 -8.94
C LYS A 97 13.46 -2.97 -9.33
N THR A 98 12.58 -3.18 -8.34
CA THR A 98 11.19 -3.57 -8.57
C THR A 98 10.44 -2.51 -9.39
N LEU A 99 10.55 -1.23 -9.01
CA LEU A 99 9.91 -0.13 -9.72
C LEU A 99 10.51 0.08 -11.13
N LYS A 100 11.84 0.03 -11.27
CA LYS A 100 12.53 0.12 -12.57
C LYS A 100 12.15 -1.01 -13.52
N ASN A 101 11.81 -2.20 -13.00
CA ASN A 101 11.31 -3.34 -13.77
C ASN A 101 9.81 -3.22 -14.11
N GLY A 102 9.21 -2.05 -13.97
CA GLY A 102 7.81 -1.82 -14.34
C GLY A 102 6.79 -2.42 -13.37
N LYS A 103 7.19 -2.78 -12.14
CA LYS A 103 6.31 -3.40 -11.16
C LYS A 103 5.75 -2.38 -10.17
N LYS A 104 4.66 -2.74 -9.51
CA LYS A 104 3.99 -1.95 -8.50
C LYS A 104 4.54 -2.28 -7.11
N LEU A 105 4.77 -1.27 -6.28
CA LEU A 105 5.27 -1.42 -4.93
C LEU A 105 4.26 -0.86 -3.93
N ILE A 106 3.77 -1.70 -3.02
CA ILE A 106 2.86 -1.32 -1.94
C ILE A 106 3.69 -0.98 -0.70
N ILE A 107 3.48 0.19 -0.15
CA ILE A 107 4.14 0.67 1.07
C ILE A 107 3.07 1.15 2.04
N PHE A 108 3.19 0.72 3.29
CA PHE A 108 2.46 1.29 4.41
C PHE A 108 3.41 2.30 5.09
N PRO A 109 3.27 3.62 4.80
CA PRO A 109 4.30 4.59 5.16
C PRO A 109 4.39 4.86 6.67
N GLU A 110 3.40 4.41 7.44
CA GLU A 110 3.42 4.40 8.90
C GLU A 110 4.52 3.49 9.47
N GLY A 111 5.01 2.51 8.69
CA GLY A 111 6.05 1.55 9.09
C GLY A 111 5.61 0.58 10.17
N THR A 112 4.43 0.76 10.75
CA THR A 112 3.82 -0.12 11.75
C THR A 112 2.30 -0.13 11.60
N ARG A 113 1.62 -1.06 12.26
CA ARG A 113 0.16 -1.09 12.29
C ARG A 113 -0.36 -0.06 13.30
N ASN A 114 -1.28 0.77 12.83
CA ASN A 114 -1.97 1.73 13.68
C ASN A 114 -2.95 1.01 14.63
N LYS A 115 -2.71 1.16 15.92
CA LYS A 115 -3.52 0.60 16.99
C LYS A 115 -4.12 1.68 17.88
N THR A 116 -3.85 2.96 17.58
CA THR A 116 -4.23 4.10 18.43
C THR A 116 -5.64 4.61 18.17
N GLY A 117 -6.25 4.21 17.05
CA GLY A 117 -7.53 4.77 16.61
C GLY A 117 -7.39 6.08 15.80
N ALA A 118 -6.19 6.67 15.71
CA ALA A 118 -5.95 7.79 14.83
C ALA A 118 -6.24 7.43 13.36
N ARG A 119 -6.65 8.39 12.55
CA ARG A 119 -6.91 8.17 11.11
C ARG A 119 -5.65 7.72 10.36
N LEU A 120 -4.50 8.27 10.73
CA LEU A 120 -3.19 7.97 10.16
C LEU A 120 -2.12 8.30 11.21
N LEU A 121 -1.11 7.44 11.37
CA LEU A 121 0.06 7.75 12.18
C LEU A 121 1.02 8.68 11.42
N HIS A 122 2.10 9.09 12.11
CA HIS A 122 3.22 9.75 11.44
C HIS A 122 3.75 8.85 10.32
N ILE A 123 4.00 9.42 9.15
CA ILE A 123 4.48 8.67 7.98
C ILE A 123 5.94 9.01 7.68
N LYS A 124 6.66 8.00 7.20
CA LYS A 124 8.06 8.11 6.79
C LYS A 124 8.15 8.53 5.32
N GLY A 125 9.09 9.39 4.97
CA GLY A 125 9.28 9.92 3.61
C GLY A 125 9.73 8.89 2.56
N GLY A 126 10.21 7.72 2.98
CA GLY A 126 10.82 6.73 2.08
C GLY A 126 9.99 6.32 0.86
N ALA A 127 8.66 6.31 0.95
CA ALA A 127 7.78 6.01 -0.19
C ALA A 127 7.89 7.09 -1.28
N GLY A 128 7.90 8.37 -0.89
CA GLY A 128 8.08 9.50 -1.80
C GLY A 128 9.48 9.51 -2.43
N VAL A 129 10.51 9.26 -1.62
CA VAL A 129 11.90 9.16 -2.11
C VAL A 129 12.07 8.06 -3.15
N LEU A 130 11.48 6.87 -2.92
CA LEU A 130 11.52 5.77 -3.89
C LEU A 130 10.82 6.15 -5.20
N ALA A 131 9.65 6.77 -5.11
CA ALA A 131 8.87 7.21 -6.27
C ALA A 131 9.63 8.29 -7.06
N ALA A 132 10.16 9.32 -6.40
CA ALA A 132 10.94 10.39 -7.02
C ALA A 132 12.21 9.85 -7.73
N LYS A 133 12.98 8.97 -7.07
CA LYS A 133 14.18 8.34 -7.65
C LYS A 133 13.92 7.44 -8.85
N THR A 134 12.71 6.93 -8.99
CA THR A 134 12.33 6.03 -10.10
C THR A 134 11.45 6.69 -11.15
N GLY A 135 11.08 7.96 -10.96
CA GLY A 135 10.23 8.70 -11.89
C GLY A 135 8.81 8.14 -11.99
N VAL A 136 8.27 7.61 -10.87
CA VAL A 136 6.93 7.03 -10.84
C VAL A 136 6.02 7.80 -9.89
N ASN A 137 4.73 7.85 -10.21
CA ASN A 137 3.74 8.50 -9.36
C ASN A 137 3.38 7.65 -8.13
N VAL A 138 2.73 8.28 -7.17
CA VAL A 138 2.23 7.67 -5.95
C VAL A 138 0.70 7.55 -6.02
N VAL A 139 0.16 6.38 -5.73
CA VAL A 139 -1.29 6.15 -5.69
C VAL A 139 -1.72 5.94 -4.24
N PRO A 140 -2.47 6.86 -3.65
CA PRO A 140 -2.96 6.74 -2.29
C PRO A 140 -4.15 5.79 -2.24
N MET A 141 -4.22 4.99 -1.18
CA MET A 141 -5.38 4.17 -0.84
C MET A 141 -5.73 4.36 0.63
N TYR A 142 -6.97 4.09 0.98
CA TYR A 142 -7.43 4.19 2.35
C TYR A 142 -8.34 3.03 2.73
N ILE A 143 -8.00 2.37 3.85
CA ILE A 143 -8.80 1.31 4.47
C ILE A 143 -9.59 1.93 5.62
N LYS A 144 -10.91 1.71 5.65
CA LYS A 144 -11.80 2.36 6.61
C LYS A 144 -11.50 1.98 8.06
N GLU A 145 -11.37 0.69 8.31
CA GLU A 145 -11.24 0.16 9.67
C GLU A 145 -10.42 -1.14 9.70
N LYS A 146 -10.00 -1.55 10.88
CA LYS A 146 -9.36 -2.85 11.08
C LYS A 146 -10.29 -3.97 10.62
N SER A 147 -9.80 -4.88 9.80
CA SER A 147 -10.56 -6.03 9.32
C SER A 147 -11.06 -6.90 10.48
N ARG A 148 -12.32 -7.29 10.41
CA ARG A 148 -12.98 -8.19 11.38
C ARG A 148 -13.59 -9.37 10.63
N ILE A 149 -13.60 -10.55 11.26
CA ILE A 149 -14.16 -11.76 10.67
C ILE A 149 -15.65 -11.53 10.35
N PHE A 150 -16.05 -11.89 9.13
CA PHE A 150 -17.41 -11.77 8.58
C PHE A 150 -17.99 -10.34 8.58
N ARG A 151 -17.18 -9.31 8.88
CA ARG A 151 -17.59 -7.90 8.75
C ARG A 151 -17.00 -7.27 7.50
N ARG A 152 -17.88 -6.68 6.68
CA ARG A 152 -17.48 -6.02 5.43
C ARG A 152 -16.69 -4.75 5.73
N ASN A 153 -15.46 -4.69 5.23
CA ASN A 153 -14.61 -3.52 5.23
C ASN A 153 -14.66 -2.81 3.86
N TYR A 154 -14.07 -1.63 3.78
CA TYR A 154 -14.00 -0.82 2.56
C TYR A 154 -12.57 -0.35 2.33
N LEU A 155 -12.15 -0.42 1.08
CA LEU A 155 -10.89 0.11 0.57
C LEU A 155 -11.23 1.11 -0.55
N TYR A 156 -10.78 2.34 -0.43
CA TYR A 156 -10.90 3.34 -1.49
C TYR A 156 -9.56 3.47 -2.21
N VAL A 157 -9.62 3.57 -3.54
CA VAL A 157 -8.45 3.85 -4.38
C VAL A 157 -8.52 5.33 -4.78
N GLY A 158 -7.55 6.12 -4.34
CA GLY A 158 -7.44 7.55 -4.68
C GLY A 158 -6.85 7.77 -6.07
N GLU A 159 -6.89 9.02 -6.50
CA GLU A 159 -6.21 9.45 -7.72
C GLU A 159 -4.70 9.59 -7.46
N PRO A 160 -3.86 9.41 -8.50
CA PRO A 160 -2.43 9.57 -8.36
C PRO A 160 -2.04 10.94 -7.82
N ILE A 161 -1.09 10.96 -6.88
CA ILE A 161 -0.45 12.17 -6.39
C ILE A 161 0.67 12.51 -7.38
N ASP A 162 0.60 13.71 -7.96
CA ASP A 162 1.68 14.21 -8.82
C ASP A 162 2.86 14.66 -7.97
N ILE A 163 3.99 14.01 -8.20
CA ILE A 163 5.28 14.32 -7.60
C ILE A 163 6.36 14.53 -8.67
N SER A 164 5.95 14.81 -9.92
CA SER A 164 6.87 14.94 -11.06
C SER A 164 7.93 16.02 -10.88
N GLU A 165 7.63 17.05 -10.10
CA GLU A 165 8.60 18.10 -9.72
C GLU A 165 9.85 17.60 -9.01
N TYR A 166 9.80 16.38 -8.41
CA TYR A 166 10.94 15.74 -7.72
C TYR A 166 11.68 14.73 -8.60
N PHE A 167 11.20 14.43 -9.81
CA PHE A 167 11.81 13.43 -10.67
C PHE A 167 13.20 13.85 -11.14
N GLY A 168 14.17 12.93 -11.03
CA GLY A 168 15.55 13.16 -11.43
C GLY A 168 16.34 14.14 -10.56
N LYS A 169 15.72 14.70 -9.53
CA LYS A 169 16.36 15.62 -8.60
C LYS A 169 16.95 14.89 -7.39
N ARG A 170 17.94 15.52 -6.74
CA ARG A 170 18.41 15.10 -5.43
C ARG A 170 17.31 15.36 -4.40
N VAL A 171 16.87 14.32 -3.72
CA VAL A 171 15.93 14.44 -2.61
C VAL A 171 16.74 14.63 -1.33
N ASP A 172 16.81 15.86 -0.85
CA ASP A 172 17.34 16.22 0.46
C ASP A 172 16.28 16.02 1.55
N ARG A 173 16.62 16.38 2.80
CA ARG A 173 15.70 16.22 3.93
C ARG A 173 14.42 17.04 3.80
N ALA A 174 14.53 18.28 3.33
CA ALA A 174 13.37 19.14 3.14
C ALA A 174 12.42 18.61 2.07
N ALA A 175 12.98 18.12 0.95
CA ALA A 175 12.19 17.46 -0.11
C ALA A 175 11.57 16.14 0.37
N GLU A 176 12.26 15.37 1.22
CA GLU A 176 11.70 14.15 1.82
C GLU A 176 10.51 14.47 2.73
N GLU A 177 10.62 15.50 3.58
CA GLU A 177 9.55 15.96 4.47
C GLU A 177 8.34 16.48 3.65
N ALA A 178 8.57 17.26 2.59
CA ALA A 178 7.53 17.73 1.69
C ALA A 178 6.81 16.58 0.95
N LEU A 179 7.56 15.59 0.47
CA LEU A 179 6.99 14.37 -0.13
C LEU A 179 6.17 13.57 0.87
N ALA A 180 6.64 13.45 2.11
CA ALA A 180 5.89 12.79 3.18
C ALA A 180 4.56 13.50 3.43
N GLU A 181 4.54 14.85 3.51
CA GLU A 181 3.31 15.59 3.74
C GLU A 181 2.34 15.48 2.56
N LYS A 182 2.81 15.60 1.30
CA LYS A 182 1.96 15.34 0.11
C LYS A 182 1.31 13.95 0.16
N ILE A 183 2.06 12.94 0.55
CA ILE A 183 1.55 11.57 0.68
C ILE A 183 0.54 11.46 1.81
N ARG A 184 0.80 12.12 2.94
CA ARG A 184 -0.09 12.17 4.09
C ARG A 184 -1.44 12.77 3.72
N GLU A 185 -1.42 13.95 3.09
CA GLU A 185 -2.62 14.63 2.59
C GLU A 185 -3.39 13.76 1.58
N GLY A 186 -2.70 13.12 0.65
CA GLY A 186 -3.30 12.22 -0.33
C GLY A 186 -4.01 11.02 0.31
N ILE A 187 -3.41 10.40 1.34
CA ILE A 187 -4.04 9.29 2.08
C ILE A 187 -5.28 9.79 2.83
N LEU A 188 -5.19 10.93 3.53
CA LEU A 188 -6.30 11.50 4.30
C LEU A 188 -7.45 11.93 3.40
N SER A 189 -7.18 12.65 2.31
CA SER A 189 -8.19 13.03 1.31
C SER A 189 -8.87 11.81 0.69
N THR A 190 -8.12 10.73 0.46
CA THR A 190 -8.69 9.44 0.01
C THR A 190 -9.63 8.85 1.07
N GLY A 191 -9.32 9.02 2.35
CA GLY A 191 -10.18 8.66 3.46
C GLY A 191 -11.48 9.47 3.49
N ASP A 192 -11.41 10.79 3.28
CA ASP A 192 -12.58 11.68 3.23
C ASP A 192 -13.55 11.28 2.09
N LYS A 193 -13.00 10.98 0.90
CA LYS A 193 -13.80 10.46 -0.23
C LYS A 193 -14.46 9.12 0.08
N LEU A 194 -13.83 8.27 0.89
CA LEU A 194 -14.45 7.03 1.33
C LEU A 194 -15.61 7.29 2.29
N GLU A 195 -15.46 8.23 3.22
CA GLU A 195 -16.50 8.60 4.17
C GLU A 195 -17.71 9.19 3.43
N GLU A 196 -17.50 10.13 2.54
CA GLU A 196 -18.54 10.69 1.67
C GLU A 196 -19.27 9.61 0.87
N TYR A 197 -18.53 8.67 0.25
CA TYR A 197 -19.15 7.54 -0.46
C TYR A 197 -20.06 6.71 0.46
N LEU A 198 -19.66 6.48 1.72
CA LEU A 198 -20.44 5.68 2.67
C LEU A 198 -21.66 6.42 3.17
N GLU A 199 -21.60 7.73 3.37
CA GLU A 199 -22.73 8.58 3.73
C GLU A 199 -23.78 8.61 2.61
N ASN A 200 -23.35 8.88 1.39
CA ASN A 200 -24.21 8.85 0.20
C ASN A 200 -24.89 7.48 0.00
N LYS A 201 -24.19 6.40 0.33
CA LYS A 201 -24.75 5.04 0.28
C LYS A 201 -25.77 4.78 1.38
N LYS A 202 -25.64 5.38 2.56
CA LYS A 202 -26.62 5.29 3.66
C LYS A 202 -27.87 6.09 3.31
N ALA A 203 -27.72 7.30 2.76
CA ALA A 203 -28.84 8.16 2.35
C ALA A 203 -29.74 7.48 1.29
N LYS A 204 -29.13 6.77 0.32
CA LYS A 204 -29.88 6.03 -0.73
C LYS A 204 -30.61 4.76 -0.24
N ARG A 205 -30.44 4.35 1.00
CA ARG A 205 -31.08 3.15 1.59
C ARG A 205 -32.22 3.51 2.55
N ARG A 206 -32.34 4.78 2.86
CA ARG A 206 -33.49 5.37 3.58
C ARG A 206 -34.55 5.80 2.59
#